data_62d9afd876a7a913e78572163bd6cdc7
#
_entry.id   62d9afd876a7a913e78572163bd6cdc7
#
_cell.length_a   1.000
_cell.length_b   1.000
_cell.length_c   1.000
_cell.angle_alpha   90.00
_cell.angle_beta   90.00
_cell.angle_gamma   90.00
#
_symmetry.space_group_name_H-M   'P 1'
#
loop_
_entity.id
_entity.type
_entity.pdbx_description
1 polymer ?
#
loop_
_entity_poly.entity_id
_entity_poly.type
_entity_poly.pdbx_seq_one_letter_code
_entity_poly.pdbx_strand_id
1 'polypeptide(L)'
;MDDNFSPRVKDVITYSKEEALRLGHDFIGTEHLVLGLIRNGEGKAIDILNFLGIDLNELRRKIESLNPTNFDSEIKESSKKNLHLTRQAERALKTTFLQAKL
;
A
#
# COMPACT_ATOMS: atom_id res chain seq x y z
N MET A 1 -5.14 4.36 -15.61
CA MET A 1 -4.85 4.90 -14.27
C MET A 1 -3.36 4.87 -13.96
N ASP A 2 -2.68 3.78 -14.29
CA ASP A 2 -1.28 3.61 -13.94
C ASP A 2 -0.32 4.50 -14.72
N ASP A 3 -0.74 4.98 -15.88
CA ASP A 3 0.12 5.78 -16.75
C ASP A 3 0.53 7.13 -16.15
N ASN A 4 -0.23 7.59 -15.14
CA ASN A 4 0.04 8.86 -14.49
C ASN A 4 1.02 8.77 -13.32
N PHE A 5 1.45 7.56 -12.98
CA PHE A 5 2.32 7.32 -11.84
C PHE A 5 3.74 6.96 -12.29
N SER A 6 4.73 7.35 -11.48
CA SER A 6 6.11 6.97 -11.71
C SER A 6 6.30 5.45 -11.56
N PRO A 7 7.37 4.87 -12.13
CA PRO A 7 7.65 3.45 -11.94
C PRO A 7 7.72 3.03 -10.47
N ARG A 8 8.29 3.88 -9.61
CA ARG A 8 8.38 3.58 -8.17
C ARG A 8 6.99 3.50 -7.53
N VAL A 9 6.09 4.41 -7.89
CA VAL A 9 4.72 4.39 -7.39
C VAL A 9 4.00 3.14 -7.89
N LYS A 10 4.23 2.75 -9.14
CA LYS A 10 3.65 1.52 -9.68
C LYS A 10 4.12 0.29 -8.91
N ASP A 11 5.41 0.25 -8.53
CA ASP A 11 5.94 -0.84 -7.72
C ASP A 11 5.27 -0.88 -6.35
N VAL A 12 5.07 0.27 -5.71
CA VAL A 12 4.38 0.35 -4.42
C VAL A 12 2.94 -0.16 -4.55
N ILE A 13 2.25 0.21 -5.63
CA ILE A 13 0.89 -0.28 -5.88
C ILE A 13 0.88 -1.81 -6.03
N THR A 14 1.85 -2.36 -6.76
CA THR A 14 1.98 -3.81 -6.92
C THR A 14 2.20 -4.51 -5.58
N TYR A 15 3.11 -3.99 -4.77
CA TYR A 15 3.35 -4.53 -3.43
C TYR A 15 2.13 -4.39 -2.53
N SER A 16 1.43 -3.25 -2.63
CA SER A 16 0.21 -3.01 -1.88
C SER A 16 -0.87 -4.03 -2.21
N LYS A 17 -1.01 -4.36 -3.49
CA LYS A 17 -1.94 -5.40 -3.95
C LYS A 17 -1.59 -6.75 -3.34
N GLU A 18 -0.30 -7.11 -3.38
CA GLU A 18 0.16 -8.38 -2.80
C GLU A 18 -0.11 -8.43 -1.30
N GLU A 19 0.09 -7.33 -0.59
CA GLU A 19 -0.19 -7.26 0.84
C GLU A 19 -1.69 -7.36 1.13
N ALA A 20 -2.52 -6.72 0.32
CA ALA A 20 -3.97 -6.84 0.45
C ALA A 20 -4.41 -8.29 0.27
N LEU A 21 -3.90 -8.96 -0.75
CA LEU A 21 -4.22 -10.37 -1.00
C LEU A 21 -3.74 -11.27 0.15
N ARG A 22 -2.54 -11.00 0.66
CA ARG A 22 -1.98 -11.76 1.79
C ARG A 22 -2.88 -11.66 3.02
N LEU A 23 -3.49 -10.51 3.24
CA LEU A 23 -4.39 -10.27 4.38
C LEU A 23 -5.83 -10.69 4.10
N GLY A 24 -6.12 -11.22 2.92
CA GLY A 24 -7.46 -11.66 2.56
C GLY A 24 -8.42 -10.53 2.25
N HIS A 25 -7.90 -9.37 1.85
CA HIS A 25 -8.73 -8.21 1.49
C HIS A 25 -8.92 -8.14 -0.01
N ASP A 26 -10.10 -7.69 -0.44
CA ASP A 26 -10.44 -7.59 -1.87
C ASP A 26 -10.35 -6.17 -2.41
N PHE A 27 -9.64 -5.30 -1.69
CA PHE A 27 -9.45 -3.90 -2.07
C PHE A 27 -8.03 -3.47 -1.66
N ILE A 28 -7.56 -2.36 -2.24
CA ILE A 28 -6.30 -1.74 -1.85
C ILE A 28 -6.62 -0.43 -1.15
N GLY A 29 -6.50 -0.43 0.17
CA GLY A 29 -6.71 0.75 0.98
C GLY A 29 -5.41 1.47 1.32
N THR A 30 -5.51 2.58 2.05
CA THR A 30 -4.33 3.34 2.47
C THR A 30 -3.39 2.50 3.35
N GLU A 31 -3.94 1.61 4.18
CA GLU A 31 -3.15 0.69 5.00
C GLU A 31 -2.29 -0.22 4.14
N HIS A 32 -2.82 -0.68 3.02
CA HIS A 32 -2.06 -1.53 2.09
C HIS A 32 -0.97 -0.73 1.37
N LEU A 33 -1.23 0.54 1.09
CA LEU A 33 -0.22 1.42 0.49
C LEU A 33 0.96 1.61 1.44
N VAL A 34 0.69 1.78 2.74
CA VAL A 34 1.77 1.91 3.72
C VAL A 34 2.57 0.62 3.82
N LEU A 35 1.90 -0.54 3.82
CA LEU A 35 2.58 -1.84 3.82
C LEU A 35 3.42 -2.02 2.56
N GLY A 36 2.91 -1.57 1.41
CA GLY A 36 3.64 -1.60 0.15
C GLY A 36 4.89 -0.72 0.18
N LEU A 37 4.78 0.47 0.78
CA LEU A 37 5.93 1.36 0.96
C LEU A 37 7.00 0.72 1.83
N ILE A 38 6.59 0.12 2.94
CA ILE A 38 7.52 -0.56 3.86
C ILE A 38 8.22 -1.71 3.14
N ARG A 39 7.48 -2.47 2.36
CA ARG A 39 8.02 -3.61 1.61
C ARG A 39 8.99 -3.15 0.53
N ASN A 40 8.71 -2.03 -0.13
CA ASN A 40 9.61 -1.44 -1.11
C ASN A 40 10.93 -1.00 -0.47
N GLY A 41 10.86 -0.47 0.76
CA GLY A 41 12.05 -0.14 1.54
C GLY A 41 12.86 1.05 1.05
N GLU A 42 12.36 1.80 0.09
CA GLU A 42 13.08 2.90 -0.52
C GLU A 42 12.21 4.15 -0.60
N GLY A 43 12.85 5.30 -0.76
CA GLY A 43 12.17 6.57 -0.96
C GLY A 43 12.24 7.47 0.26
N LYS A 44 11.84 8.73 0.06
CA LYS A 44 11.93 9.76 1.10
C LYS A 44 11.11 9.42 2.35
N ALA A 45 9.93 8.83 2.16
CA ALA A 45 9.08 8.46 3.30
C ALA A 45 9.80 7.45 4.21
N ILE A 46 10.42 6.45 3.61
CA ILE A 46 11.17 5.44 4.36
C ILE A 46 12.40 6.07 5.03
N ASP A 47 13.10 6.95 4.33
CA ASP A 47 14.26 7.64 4.88
C ASP A 47 13.88 8.48 6.09
N ILE A 48 12.75 9.18 6.03
CA ILE A 48 12.24 9.99 7.14
C ILE A 48 11.89 9.08 8.33
N LEU A 49 11.21 7.97 8.09
CA LEU A 49 10.85 7.03 9.16
C LEU A 49 12.11 6.49 9.84
N ASN A 50 13.11 6.12 9.05
CA ASN A 50 14.39 5.64 9.59
C ASN A 50 15.11 6.73 10.39
N PHE A 51 15.09 7.96 9.89
CA PHE A 51 15.70 9.10 10.58
C PHE A 51 15.03 9.34 11.93
N LEU A 52 13.72 9.17 12.02
CA LEU A 52 12.95 9.33 13.25
C LEU A 52 13.12 8.15 14.21
N GLY A 53 13.85 7.12 13.81
CA GLY A 53 14.06 5.94 14.64
C GLY A 53 12.87 4.99 14.71
N ILE A 54 11.97 5.07 13.75
CA ILE A 54 10.80 4.21 13.72
C ILE A 54 11.19 2.83 13.18
N ASP A 55 10.86 1.79 13.95
CA ASP A 55 11.06 0.41 13.51
C ASP A 55 9.98 0.05 12.50
N LEU A 56 10.38 -0.18 11.24
CA LEU A 56 9.44 -0.49 10.17
C LEU A 56 8.71 -1.81 10.41
N ASN A 57 9.36 -2.78 11.03
CA ASN A 57 8.72 -4.07 11.34
C ASN A 57 7.63 -3.92 12.40
N GLU A 58 7.86 -3.08 13.40
CA GLU A 58 6.86 -2.78 14.42
C GLU A 58 5.68 -2.02 13.81
N LEU A 59 5.96 -1.04 12.95
CA LEU A 59 4.93 -0.30 12.26
C LEU A 59 4.06 -1.24 11.42
N ARG A 60 4.70 -2.14 10.68
CA ARG A 60 4.00 -3.13 9.88
C ARG A 60 3.07 -3.99 10.73
N ARG A 61 3.57 -4.53 11.84
CA ARG A 61 2.78 -5.36 12.74
C ARG A 61 1.59 -4.61 13.32
N LYS A 62 1.79 -3.34 13.65
CA LYS A 62 0.71 -2.52 14.19
C LYS A 62 -0.38 -2.27 13.16
N ILE A 63 0.02 -1.96 11.93
CA ILE A 63 -0.93 -1.77 10.83
C ILE A 63 -1.74 -3.07 10.60
N GLU A 64 -1.07 -4.21 10.59
CA GLU A 64 -1.72 -5.50 10.41
C GLU A 64 -2.70 -5.80 11.55
N SER A 65 -2.35 -5.45 12.79
CA SER A 65 -3.23 -5.69 13.93
C SER A 65 -4.47 -4.81 13.92
N LEU A 66 -4.38 -3.61 13.34
CA LEU A 66 -5.50 -2.70 13.21
C LEU A 66 -6.42 -3.06 12.03
N ASN A 67 -5.91 -3.86 11.10
CA ASN A 67 -6.63 -4.27 9.89
C ASN A 67 -6.61 -5.80 9.81
N PRO A 68 -7.44 -6.49 10.62
CA PRO A 68 -7.36 -7.95 10.74
C PRO A 68 -7.54 -8.67 9.40
N THR A 69 -6.89 -9.82 9.30
CA THR A 69 -7.03 -10.68 8.13
C THR A 69 -8.47 -11.18 8.01
N ASN A 70 -8.93 -11.31 6.78
CA ASN A 70 -10.29 -11.77 6.50
C ASN A 70 -10.23 -13.01 5.61
N PHE A 71 -9.89 -14.14 6.22
CA PHE A 71 -9.78 -15.41 5.50
C PHE A 71 -11.12 -16.15 5.39
N ASP A 72 -12.15 -15.68 6.06
CA ASP A 72 -13.48 -16.30 6.02
C ASP A 72 -14.27 -15.93 4.77
N SER A 73 -13.87 -14.87 4.08
CA SER A 73 -14.51 -14.49 2.84
C SER A 73 -13.69 -14.99 1.66
N GLU A 74 -14.33 -15.74 0.76
CA GLU A 74 -13.68 -16.15 -0.47
C GLU A 74 -13.55 -14.98 -1.42
N ILE A 75 -12.31 -14.62 -1.75
CA ILE A 75 -12.05 -13.60 -2.76
C ILE A 75 -12.18 -14.29 -4.12
N LYS A 76 -13.06 -13.79 -4.98
CA LYS A 76 -13.22 -14.32 -6.33
C LYS A 76 -11.94 -14.15 -7.12
N GLU A 77 -11.62 -15.13 -7.97
CA GLU A 77 -10.42 -15.07 -8.81
C GLU A 77 -10.34 -13.80 -9.64
N SER A 78 -11.47 -13.32 -10.13
CA SER A 78 -11.52 -12.05 -10.88
C SER A 78 -11.10 -10.87 -10.02
N SER A 79 -11.47 -10.87 -8.74
CA SER A 79 -11.08 -9.82 -7.81
C SER A 79 -9.59 -9.88 -7.47
N LYS A 80 -9.02 -11.08 -7.37
CA LYS A 80 -7.58 -11.25 -7.11
C LYS A 80 -6.71 -10.63 -8.19
N LYS A 81 -7.18 -10.66 -9.45
CA LYS A 81 -6.45 -10.08 -10.57
C LYS A 81 -6.64 -8.58 -10.69
N ASN A 82 -7.79 -8.07 -10.27
CA ASN A 82 -8.20 -6.69 -10.49
C ASN A 82 -8.66 -6.02 -9.20
N LEU A 83 -7.80 -6.00 -8.18
CA LEU A 83 -8.10 -5.25 -6.97
C LEU A 83 -8.12 -3.77 -7.28
N HIS A 84 -9.16 -3.10 -6.79
CA HIS A 84 -9.33 -1.67 -6.97
C HIS A 84 -8.81 -0.89 -5.77
N LEU A 85 -8.22 0.26 -6.04
CA LEU A 85 -7.87 1.21 -4.99
C LEU A 85 -9.14 1.79 -4.39
N THR A 86 -9.15 1.95 -3.07
CA THR A 86 -10.22 2.73 -2.42
C THR A 86 -10.09 4.19 -2.83
N ARG A 87 -11.16 4.97 -2.64
CA ARG A 87 -11.12 6.41 -2.94
C ARG A 87 -10.05 7.11 -2.13
N GLN A 88 -9.91 6.75 -0.86
CA GLN A 88 -8.90 7.33 0.01
C GLN A 88 -7.49 7.01 -0.48
N ALA A 89 -7.25 5.75 -0.89
CA ALA A 89 -5.95 5.33 -1.41
C ALA A 89 -5.61 6.05 -2.72
N GLU A 90 -6.57 6.14 -3.63
CA GLU A 90 -6.37 6.84 -4.90
C GLU A 90 -6.08 8.32 -4.67
N ARG A 91 -6.81 8.95 -3.76
CA ARG A 91 -6.60 10.36 -3.41
C ARG A 91 -5.22 10.58 -2.82
N ALA A 92 -4.79 9.69 -1.92
CA ALA A 92 -3.48 9.78 -1.30
C ALA A 92 -2.37 9.68 -2.35
N LEU A 93 -2.48 8.76 -3.30
CA LEU A 93 -1.51 8.61 -4.37
C LEU A 93 -1.45 9.84 -5.27
N LYS A 94 -2.60 10.38 -5.64
CA LYS A 94 -2.67 11.56 -6.50
C LYS A 94 -2.06 12.77 -5.82
N THR A 95 -2.36 12.96 -4.55
CA THR A 95 -1.80 14.08 -3.78
C THR A 95 -0.28 13.96 -3.69
N THR A 96 0.22 12.77 -3.37
CA THR A 96 1.65 12.51 -3.28
C THR A 96 2.34 12.71 -4.62
N PHE A 97 1.73 12.23 -5.69
CA PHE A 97 2.27 12.39 -7.05
C PHE A 97 2.37 13.87 -7.44
N LEU A 98 1.31 14.65 -7.16
CA LEU A 98 1.32 16.07 -7.48
C LEU A 98 2.36 16.82 -6.67
N GLN A 99 2.52 16.48 -5.39
CA GLN A 99 3.54 17.09 -4.54
C GLN A 99 4.95 16.75 -5.01
N ALA A 100 5.15 15.53 -5.47
CA ALA A 100 6.45 15.10 -5.96
C ALA A 100 6.91 15.85 -7.22
N LYS A 101 5.96 16.42 -7.96
CA LYS A 101 6.27 17.21 -9.16
C LYS A 101 6.61 18.66 -8.83
N LEU A 102 6.26 19.10 -7.70
CA LEU A 102 6.54 20.47 -7.27
C LEU A 102 7.94 20.57 -6.68
#